data_adfb918b95c48d5e22b6a7a8e85e1463
#
_entry.id   adfb918b95c48d5e22b6a7a8e85e1463
#
_cell.length_a   1.000
_cell.length_b   1.000
_cell.length_c   1.000
_cell.angle_alpha   90.00
_cell.angle_beta   90.00
_cell.angle_gamma   90.00
#
_symmetry.space_group_name_H-M   'P 1'
#
loop_
_entity.id
_entity.type
_entity.pdbx_description
1 polymer ?
#
loop_
_entity_poly.entity_id
_entity_poly.type
_entity_poly.pdbx_seq_one_letter_code
_entity_poly.pdbx_strand_id
1 'polypeptide(L)'
;MNKNTLFVLSQYLIPQHALSRLVGWFASTKIDFIKNTFIKKFAAKYDVNMDEAKIEDLEQFACFNDFFTRELKDGARPIADAKLVSPADGAVSQLGKIELGRCFQAKGRDFSVVELLGGDKDRAQPFLNGEFATIYLSPKDYHRVHMPCAGTLKETVYVPGDLFSVNPATAEGVDGLFARNERMVCMFETEHGPMAMVLVGAMIVAGIETVWSGQVCPLPKQAQVQDYTQGEIKLEKGAEMGRFKLGSTVILCFPENAVAFLDEIKAQSPLMMGQAIA
;
A
#
# COMPACT_ATOMS: atom_id res chain seq x y z
N MET A 1 28.97 12.27 4.73
CA MET A 1 27.87 11.33 4.49
C MET A 1 26.57 12.12 4.60
N ASN A 2 25.67 12.06 3.62
CA ASN A 2 24.39 12.80 3.63
C ASN A 2 23.47 12.20 4.72
N LYS A 3 22.61 13.03 5.34
CA LYS A 3 21.62 12.59 6.37
C LYS A 3 20.75 11.42 5.88
N ASN A 4 20.36 11.43 4.61
CA ASN A 4 19.55 10.34 4.00
C ASN A 4 20.33 9.03 3.93
N THR A 5 21.64 9.06 3.59
CA THR A 5 22.49 7.88 3.57
C THR A 5 22.64 7.26 4.98
N LEU A 6 22.82 8.11 6.00
CA LEU A 6 22.91 7.64 7.38
C LEU A 6 21.58 7.03 7.85
N PHE A 7 20.46 7.65 7.49
CA PHE A 7 19.13 7.14 7.78
C PHE A 7 18.89 5.77 7.13
N VAL A 8 19.23 5.60 5.85
CA VAL A 8 19.11 4.32 5.14
C VAL A 8 19.99 3.26 5.79
N LEU A 9 21.26 3.57 6.08
CA LEU A 9 22.19 2.61 6.71
C LEU A 9 21.72 2.20 8.11
N SER A 10 21.13 3.11 8.88
CA SER A 10 20.61 2.78 10.21
C SER A 10 19.51 1.72 10.16
N GLN A 11 18.71 1.68 9.10
CA GLN A 11 17.63 0.70 8.95
C GLN A 11 18.10 -0.75 8.74
N TYR A 12 19.30 -0.94 8.23
CA TYR A 12 19.91 -2.28 8.14
C TYR A 12 20.32 -2.85 9.50
N LEU A 13 20.56 -1.96 10.49
CA LEU A 13 21.00 -2.36 11.84
C LEU A 13 19.83 -2.53 12.82
N ILE A 14 18.68 -1.93 12.53
CA ILE A 14 17.50 -1.99 13.39
C ILE A 14 16.82 -3.37 13.23
N PRO A 15 16.45 -4.04 14.34
CA PRO A 15 15.64 -5.26 14.27
C PRO A 15 14.19 -4.92 13.89
N GLN A 16 13.96 -4.66 12.60
CA GLN A 16 12.74 -4.08 12.03
C GLN A 16 11.47 -4.80 12.49
N HIS A 17 11.43 -6.13 12.45
CA HIS A 17 10.28 -6.92 12.86
C HIS A 17 10.00 -6.84 14.38
N ALA A 18 11.06 -6.81 15.20
CA ALA A 18 10.89 -6.67 16.65
C ALA A 18 10.32 -5.29 17.00
N LEU A 19 10.86 -4.24 16.36
CA LEU A 19 10.38 -2.88 16.52
C LEU A 19 8.91 -2.76 16.06
N SER A 20 8.57 -3.31 14.90
CA SER A 20 7.19 -3.27 14.36
C SER A 20 6.21 -3.99 15.28
N ARG A 21 6.59 -5.14 15.87
CA ARG A 21 5.74 -5.82 16.87
C ARG A 21 5.53 -4.99 18.13
N LEU A 22 6.59 -4.36 18.64
CA LEU A 22 6.50 -3.51 19.83
C LEU A 22 5.58 -2.31 19.58
N VAL A 23 5.78 -1.61 18.45
CA VAL A 23 4.93 -0.46 18.07
C VAL A 23 3.48 -0.91 17.81
N GLY A 24 3.28 -2.06 17.15
CA GLY A 24 1.95 -2.65 16.94
C GLY A 24 1.22 -2.95 18.25
N TRP A 25 1.94 -3.42 19.28
CA TRP A 25 1.38 -3.62 20.61
C TRP A 25 0.93 -2.29 21.25
N PHE A 26 1.76 -1.23 21.18
CA PHE A 26 1.38 0.10 21.64
C PHE A 26 0.22 0.69 20.84
N ALA A 27 0.22 0.52 19.52
CA ALA A 27 -0.83 1.02 18.64
C ALA A 27 -2.18 0.31 18.85
N SER A 28 -2.18 -0.88 19.45
CA SER A 28 -3.38 -1.65 19.77
C SER A 28 -3.84 -1.45 21.23
N THR A 29 -3.11 -0.68 22.05
CA THR A 29 -3.49 -0.45 23.45
C THR A 29 -4.79 0.35 23.54
N LYS A 30 -5.65 -0.06 24.48
CA LYS A 30 -6.93 0.60 24.79
C LYS A 30 -6.87 1.44 26.07
N ILE A 31 -5.68 1.59 26.68
CA ILE A 31 -5.50 2.42 27.88
C ILE A 31 -5.64 3.88 27.48
N ASP A 32 -6.69 4.55 27.95
CA ASP A 32 -7.09 5.89 27.52
C ASP A 32 -5.96 6.93 27.55
N PHE A 33 -5.22 6.99 28.66
CA PHE A 33 -4.11 7.94 28.77
C PHE A 33 -3.02 7.71 27.70
N ILE A 34 -2.69 6.45 27.41
CA ILE A 34 -1.67 6.07 26.42
C ILE A 34 -2.19 6.35 25.01
N LYS A 35 -3.36 5.79 24.66
CA LYS A 35 -3.92 5.93 23.32
C LYS A 35 -4.20 7.38 22.97
N ASN A 36 -4.87 8.14 23.85
CA ASN A 36 -5.24 9.52 23.60
C ASN A 36 -4.00 10.42 23.43
N THR A 37 -2.98 10.22 24.29
CA THR A 37 -1.72 10.96 24.18
C THR A 37 -1.02 10.65 22.86
N PHE A 38 -0.99 9.39 22.44
CA PHE A 38 -0.34 8.98 21.20
C PHE A 38 -1.09 9.50 19.97
N ILE A 39 -2.42 9.34 19.92
CA ILE A 39 -3.27 9.83 18.82
C ILE A 39 -3.14 11.36 18.69
N LYS A 40 -3.30 12.12 19.79
CA LYS A 40 -3.22 13.59 19.76
C LYS A 40 -1.83 14.08 19.28
N LYS A 41 -0.75 13.49 19.79
CA LYS A 41 0.61 13.86 19.37
C LYS A 41 0.86 13.51 17.90
N PHE A 42 0.36 12.36 17.43
CA PHE A 42 0.51 11.95 16.06
C PHE A 42 -0.30 12.86 15.11
N ALA A 43 -1.58 13.09 15.41
CA ALA A 43 -2.45 13.96 14.62
C ALA A 43 -1.86 15.37 14.47
N ALA A 44 -1.38 15.96 15.57
CA ALA A 44 -0.75 17.28 15.55
C ALA A 44 0.60 17.29 14.81
N LYS A 45 1.43 16.24 14.98
CA LYS A 45 2.75 16.17 14.33
C LYS A 45 2.67 16.07 12.82
N TYR A 46 1.70 15.31 12.31
CA TYR A 46 1.55 15.02 10.88
C TYR A 46 0.46 15.85 10.21
N ASP A 47 -0.18 16.75 10.95
CA ASP A 47 -1.29 17.57 10.45
C ASP A 47 -2.39 16.73 9.81
N VAL A 48 -2.89 15.75 10.57
CA VAL A 48 -3.92 14.82 10.08
C VAL A 48 -5.25 15.55 9.99
N ASN A 49 -5.84 15.59 8.79
CA ASN A 49 -7.16 16.16 8.57
C ASN A 49 -8.25 15.27 9.20
N MET A 50 -8.87 15.77 10.26
CA MET A 50 -9.97 15.08 10.94
C MET A 50 -11.35 15.53 10.48
N ASP A 51 -11.45 16.66 9.75
CA ASP A 51 -12.73 17.18 9.26
C ASP A 51 -13.41 16.25 8.26
N GLU A 52 -12.62 15.40 7.57
CA GLU A 52 -13.09 14.39 6.65
C GLU A 52 -13.41 13.05 7.34
N ALA A 53 -12.98 12.85 8.58
CA ALA A 53 -13.17 11.62 9.30
C ALA A 53 -14.63 11.48 9.79
N LYS A 54 -15.16 10.25 9.72
CA LYS A 54 -16.50 9.94 10.25
C LYS A 54 -16.58 10.16 11.77
N ILE A 55 -15.47 9.89 12.48
CA ILE A 55 -15.28 10.18 13.88
C ILE A 55 -14.24 11.32 13.96
N GLU A 56 -14.68 12.52 14.35
CA GLU A 56 -13.79 13.69 14.43
C GLU A 56 -13.07 13.78 15.78
N ASP A 57 -13.72 13.32 16.85
CA ASP A 57 -13.15 13.35 18.20
C ASP A 57 -12.10 12.25 18.39
N LEU A 58 -10.84 12.66 18.56
CA LEU A 58 -9.70 11.77 18.73
C LEU A 58 -9.80 10.82 19.94
N GLU A 59 -10.61 11.14 20.95
CA GLU A 59 -10.77 10.31 22.13
C GLU A 59 -11.74 9.14 21.93
N GLN A 60 -12.60 9.20 20.90
CA GLN A 60 -13.58 8.16 20.60
C GLN A 60 -12.99 6.91 19.93
N PHE A 61 -11.77 6.99 19.40
CA PHE A 61 -11.12 5.82 18.81
C PHE A 61 -10.74 4.82 19.92
N ALA A 62 -11.00 3.54 19.68
CA ALA A 62 -10.70 2.48 20.65
C ALA A 62 -9.20 2.27 20.87
N CYS A 63 -8.38 2.53 19.83
CA CYS A 63 -6.92 2.46 19.87
C CYS A 63 -6.33 3.30 18.72
N PHE A 64 -4.99 3.42 18.68
CA PHE A 64 -4.31 4.16 17.61
C PHE A 64 -4.54 3.53 16.22
N ASN A 65 -4.59 2.19 16.11
CA ASN A 65 -4.84 1.54 14.82
C ASN A 65 -6.21 1.93 14.25
N ASP A 66 -7.25 2.06 15.08
CA ASP A 66 -8.58 2.49 14.63
C ASP A 66 -8.56 3.94 14.11
N PHE A 67 -7.84 4.83 14.80
CA PHE A 67 -7.62 6.19 14.33
C PHE A 67 -6.84 6.20 13.00
N PHE A 68 -5.81 5.41 12.88
CA PHE A 68 -4.97 5.36 11.69
C PHE A 68 -5.71 4.82 10.46
N THR A 69 -6.59 3.84 10.68
CA THR A 69 -7.47 3.26 9.64
C THR A 69 -8.89 3.86 9.68
N ARG A 70 -9.02 5.11 10.15
CA ARG A 70 -10.28 5.81 10.31
C ARG A 70 -11.14 5.76 9.07
N GLU A 71 -12.45 5.67 9.25
CA GLU A 71 -13.40 5.86 8.16
C GLU A 71 -13.53 7.34 7.80
N LEU A 72 -13.76 7.62 6.53
CA LEU A 72 -14.12 8.95 6.06
C LEU A 72 -15.64 9.10 6.01
N LYS A 73 -16.10 10.34 6.05
CA LYS A 73 -17.50 10.71 5.82
C LYS A 73 -17.95 10.29 4.43
N ASP A 74 -19.22 9.98 4.28
CA ASP A 74 -19.81 9.70 2.98
C ASP A 74 -19.60 10.90 2.04
N GLY A 75 -19.14 10.61 0.82
CA GLY A 75 -18.85 11.64 -0.19
C GLY A 75 -17.52 12.39 -0.01
N ALA A 76 -16.73 12.13 1.05
CA ALA A 76 -15.42 12.74 1.22
C ALA A 76 -14.41 12.34 0.12
N ARG A 77 -14.64 11.21 -0.53
CA ARG A 77 -13.87 10.72 -1.68
C ARG A 77 -14.83 10.32 -2.80
N PRO A 78 -15.22 11.24 -3.67
CA PRO A 78 -16.06 10.93 -4.83
C PRO A 78 -15.27 10.03 -5.80
N ILE A 79 -15.95 9.02 -6.34
CA ILE A 79 -15.36 8.11 -7.32
C ILE A 79 -15.58 8.70 -8.71
N ALA A 80 -14.49 9.02 -9.40
CA ALA A 80 -14.55 9.57 -10.74
C ALA A 80 -15.13 8.56 -11.75
N ASP A 81 -15.84 9.07 -12.73
CA ASP A 81 -16.26 8.30 -13.89
C ASP A 81 -15.09 8.20 -14.89
N ALA A 82 -14.16 7.27 -14.62
CA ALA A 82 -12.94 7.05 -15.34
C ALA A 82 -12.63 5.56 -15.41
N LYS A 83 -11.75 5.17 -16.30
CA LYS A 83 -11.32 3.78 -16.48
C LYS A 83 -10.66 3.23 -15.22
N LEU A 84 -9.75 4.01 -14.64
CA LEU A 84 -9.12 3.71 -13.36
C LEU A 84 -9.16 4.91 -12.44
N VAL A 85 -9.36 4.63 -11.16
CA VAL A 85 -9.25 5.64 -10.10
C VAL A 85 -8.11 5.31 -9.15
N SER A 86 -7.60 6.31 -8.44
CA SER A 86 -6.60 6.08 -7.39
C SER A 86 -7.15 5.16 -6.30
N PRO A 87 -6.41 4.09 -5.95
CA PRO A 87 -6.84 3.17 -4.90
C PRO A 87 -6.67 3.73 -3.48
N ALA A 88 -5.94 4.83 -3.33
CA ALA A 88 -5.60 5.38 -2.01
C ALA A 88 -5.31 6.87 -2.09
N ASP A 89 -5.36 7.53 -0.94
CA ASP A 89 -4.74 8.85 -0.75
C ASP A 89 -3.23 8.69 -0.69
N GLY A 90 -2.49 9.66 -1.21
CA GLY A 90 -1.02 9.63 -1.15
C GLY A 90 -0.36 10.45 -2.23
N ALA A 91 0.81 10.01 -2.65
CA ALA A 91 1.53 10.60 -3.76
C ALA A 91 2.09 9.51 -4.68
N VAL A 92 2.10 9.79 -5.97
CA VAL A 92 2.76 8.91 -6.94
C VAL A 92 4.26 8.87 -6.63
N SER A 93 4.79 7.70 -6.25
CA SER A 93 6.23 7.49 -6.19
C SER A 93 6.81 7.39 -7.60
N GLN A 94 6.27 6.46 -8.39
CA GLN A 94 6.60 6.27 -9.80
C GLN A 94 5.41 5.66 -10.55
N LEU A 95 5.33 5.91 -11.85
CA LEU A 95 4.41 5.23 -12.77
C LEU A 95 5.04 5.17 -14.15
N GLY A 96 4.57 4.25 -14.98
CA GLY A 96 5.03 4.09 -16.35
C GLY A 96 4.99 2.65 -16.84
N LYS A 97 5.82 2.36 -17.84
CA LYS A 97 5.95 1.02 -18.41
C LYS A 97 6.83 0.11 -17.58
N ILE A 98 6.48 -1.16 -17.57
CA ILE A 98 7.33 -2.25 -17.08
C ILE A 98 8.20 -2.67 -18.26
N GLU A 99 9.49 -2.40 -18.19
CA GLU A 99 10.41 -2.70 -19.29
C GLU A 99 11.18 -3.99 -19.01
N LEU A 100 10.98 -5.02 -19.84
CA LEU A 100 11.62 -6.33 -19.67
C LEU A 100 11.43 -6.91 -18.26
N GLY A 101 10.25 -6.74 -17.69
CA GLY A 101 9.94 -7.21 -16.35
C GLY A 101 10.54 -6.39 -15.20
N ARG A 102 10.98 -5.16 -15.48
CA ARG A 102 11.54 -4.24 -14.48
C ARG A 102 10.66 -3.01 -14.32
N CYS A 103 10.34 -2.68 -13.07
CA CYS A 103 9.63 -1.46 -12.68
C CYS A 103 10.64 -0.44 -12.19
N PHE A 104 10.59 0.78 -12.71
CA PHE A 104 11.45 1.88 -12.24
C PHE A 104 11.08 2.26 -10.80
N GLN A 105 12.08 2.36 -9.92
CA GLN A 105 11.90 2.72 -8.51
C GLN A 105 12.34 4.16 -8.22
N ALA A 106 13.57 4.49 -8.58
CA ALA A 106 14.20 5.80 -8.40
C ALA A 106 15.49 5.84 -9.23
N LYS A 107 16.22 6.94 -9.23
CA LYS A 107 17.47 7.14 -9.99
C LYS A 107 18.33 5.88 -10.10
N GLY A 108 18.31 5.21 -11.26
CA GLY A 108 19.13 4.04 -11.55
C GLY A 108 18.78 2.80 -10.73
N ARG A 109 17.63 2.78 -10.08
CA ARG A 109 17.11 1.66 -9.30
C ARG A 109 15.78 1.21 -9.88
N ASP A 110 15.61 -0.08 -9.92
CA ASP A 110 14.40 -0.76 -10.35
C ASP A 110 14.17 -2.01 -9.49
N PHE A 111 13.03 -2.66 -9.67
CA PHE A 111 12.72 -3.94 -9.07
C PHE A 111 12.06 -4.87 -10.08
N SER A 112 12.25 -6.17 -9.89
CA SER A 112 11.67 -7.18 -10.74
C SER A 112 10.18 -7.36 -10.44
N VAL A 113 9.32 -7.37 -11.49
CA VAL A 113 7.91 -7.70 -11.33
C VAL A 113 7.72 -9.17 -10.91
N VAL A 114 8.63 -10.07 -11.34
CA VAL A 114 8.61 -11.48 -10.90
C VAL A 114 8.84 -11.56 -9.40
N GLU A 115 9.88 -10.87 -8.88
CA GLU A 115 10.15 -10.84 -7.45
C GLU A 115 9.01 -10.15 -6.69
N LEU A 116 8.51 -9.01 -7.20
CA LEU A 116 7.39 -8.28 -6.60
C LEU A 116 6.18 -9.18 -6.37
N LEU A 117 5.85 -10.00 -7.36
CA LEU A 117 4.70 -10.91 -7.35
C LEU A 117 4.96 -12.28 -6.68
N GLY A 118 6.08 -12.40 -5.94
CA GLY A 118 6.36 -13.59 -5.13
C GLY A 118 7.21 -14.66 -5.80
N GLY A 119 7.92 -14.33 -6.91
CA GLY A 119 8.91 -15.20 -7.55
C GLY A 119 8.35 -16.17 -8.60
N ASP A 120 7.04 -16.22 -8.79
CA ASP A 120 6.39 -17.07 -9.80
C ASP A 120 6.39 -16.35 -11.17
N LYS A 121 7.00 -17.02 -12.16
CA LYS A 121 7.13 -16.47 -13.52
C LYS A 121 5.83 -16.48 -14.30
N ASP A 122 4.99 -17.46 -14.09
CA ASP A 122 3.71 -17.59 -14.79
C ASP A 122 2.74 -16.52 -14.29
N ARG A 123 2.73 -16.24 -12.98
CA ARG A 123 1.99 -15.12 -12.38
C ARG A 123 2.45 -13.77 -12.91
N ALA A 124 3.74 -13.59 -13.13
CA ALA A 124 4.32 -12.34 -13.59
C ALA A 124 4.23 -12.12 -15.11
N GLN A 125 4.08 -13.19 -15.88
CA GLN A 125 4.14 -13.16 -17.35
C GLN A 125 3.21 -12.12 -17.99
N PRO A 126 1.95 -11.93 -17.57
CA PRO A 126 1.06 -10.93 -18.17
C PRO A 126 1.56 -9.49 -18.05
N PHE A 127 2.45 -9.21 -17.08
CA PHE A 127 2.88 -7.85 -16.73
C PHE A 127 4.27 -7.48 -17.24
N LEU A 128 5.00 -8.39 -17.90
CA LEU A 128 6.42 -8.20 -18.24
C LEU A 128 6.72 -6.93 -19.08
N ASN A 129 5.76 -6.49 -19.92
CA ASN A 129 5.85 -5.27 -20.74
C ASN A 129 4.64 -4.34 -20.49
N GLY A 130 3.99 -4.50 -19.38
CA GLY A 130 2.77 -3.78 -19.02
C GLY A 130 3.03 -2.39 -18.44
N GLU A 131 2.08 -1.91 -17.69
CA GLU A 131 2.11 -0.62 -17.01
C GLU A 131 2.04 -0.82 -15.49
N PHE A 132 2.67 0.10 -14.75
CA PHE A 132 2.62 0.10 -13.29
C PHE A 132 2.44 1.50 -12.72
N ALA A 133 1.88 1.56 -11.51
CA ALA A 133 1.87 2.75 -10.68
C ALA A 133 2.20 2.39 -9.23
N THR A 134 3.14 3.12 -8.63
CA THR A 134 3.52 3.00 -7.22
C THR A 134 3.03 4.23 -6.47
N ILE A 135 2.14 4.05 -5.51
CA ILE A 135 1.50 5.11 -4.73
C ILE A 135 1.95 4.97 -3.27
N TYR A 136 2.62 6.00 -2.77
CA TYR A 136 3.09 6.08 -1.39
C TYR A 136 2.05 6.79 -0.52
N LEU A 137 1.66 6.15 0.58
CA LEU A 137 0.78 6.72 1.59
C LEU A 137 1.63 7.27 2.73
N SER A 138 1.62 8.57 2.93
CA SER A 138 2.33 9.21 4.03
C SER A 138 1.54 9.08 5.34
N PRO A 139 2.18 9.27 6.52
CA PRO A 139 1.50 9.03 7.81
C PRO A 139 0.20 9.82 8.04
N LYS A 140 0.00 10.96 7.36
CA LYS A 140 -1.21 11.78 7.49
C LYS A 140 -2.38 11.30 6.64
N ASP A 141 -2.08 10.53 5.58
CA ASP A 141 -3.05 10.15 4.57
C ASP A 141 -4.10 9.17 5.12
N TYR A 142 -5.13 8.94 4.35
CA TYR A 142 -6.12 7.91 4.59
C TYR A 142 -5.55 6.54 4.25
N HIS A 143 -5.63 5.57 5.18
CA HIS A 143 -4.91 4.29 5.05
C HIS A 143 -5.80 3.09 4.75
N ARG A 144 -7.02 3.30 4.28
CA ARG A 144 -7.79 2.24 3.61
C ARG A 144 -7.50 2.27 2.12
N VAL A 145 -7.49 1.10 1.53
CA VAL A 145 -7.17 0.88 0.13
C VAL A 145 -8.42 0.38 -0.59
N HIS A 146 -8.68 0.94 -1.75
CA HIS A 146 -9.91 0.72 -2.51
C HIS A 146 -9.59 0.16 -3.89
N MET A 147 -10.58 -0.45 -4.52
CA MET A 147 -10.44 -0.99 -5.87
C MET A 147 -10.35 0.15 -6.90
N PRO A 148 -9.32 0.15 -7.76
CA PRO A 148 -9.18 1.17 -8.81
C PRO A 148 -10.17 0.98 -9.98
N CYS A 149 -10.63 -0.24 -10.19
CA CYS A 149 -11.70 -0.68 -11.08
C CYS A 149 -12.39 -1.90 -10.50
N ALA A 150 -13.54 -2.31 -11.05
CA ALA A 150 -14.19 -3.55 -10.62
C ALA A 150 -13.32 -4.77 -10.94
N GLY A 151 -13.32 -5.77 -10.06
CA GLY A 151 -12.52 -6.96 -10.25
C GLY A 151 -12.94 -8.15 -9.41
N THR A 152 -12.61 -9.34 -9.90
CA THR A 152 -12.81 -10.62 -9.21
C THR A 152 -11.48 -11.15 -8.72
N LEU A 153 -11.35 -11.37 -7.42
CA LEU A 153 -10.13 -11.92 -6.81
C LEU A 153 -9.89 -13.34 -7.32
N LYS A 154 -8.67 -13.64 -7.73
CA LYS A 154 -8.24 -14.95 -8.24
C LYS A 154 -7.22 -15.61 -7.34
N GLU A 155 -6.29 -14.86 -6.82
CA GLU A 155 -5.21 -15.39 -5.99
C GLU A 155 -4.72 -14.31 -5.03
N THR A 156 -4.28 -14.73 -3.86
CA THR A 156 -3.46 -13.89 -2.99
C THR A 156 -2.16 -14.58 -2.64
N VAL A 157 -1.08 -13.79 -2.55
CA VAL A 157 0.23 -14.29 -2.15
C VAL A 157 0.78 -13.40 -1.05
N TYR A 158 0.91 -13.95 0.14
CA TYR A 158 1.72 -13.34 1.18
C TYR A 158 3.19 -13.63 0.91
N VAL A 159 4.00 -12.60 0.84
CA VAL A 159 5.46 -12.71 0.63
C VAL A 159 6.16 -12.11 1.85
N PRO A 160 6.83 -12.94 2.66
CA PRO A 160 7.63 -12.44 3.77
C PRO A 160 8.82 -11.63 3.25
N GLY A 161 9.27 -10.65 4.01
CA GLY A 161 10.37 -9.81 3.60
C GLY A 161 10.88 -8.89 4.71
N ASP A 162 11.67 -7.91 4.32
CA ASP A 162 12.15 -6.84 5.18
C ASP A 162 11.01 -5.84 5.49
N LEU A 163 11.25 -4.93 6.41
CA LEU A 163 10.35 -3.82 6.75
C LEU A 163 11.14 -2.50 6.71
N PHE A 164 11.74 -2.19 5.55
CA PHE A 164 12.31 -0.86 5.35
C PHE A 164 11.20 0.18 5.28
N SER A 165 11.48 1.39 5.76
CA SER A 165 10.63 2.55 5.44
C SER A 165 10.47 2.69 3.92
N VAL A 166 9.32 3.15 3.45
CA VAL A 166 9.02 3.28 2.00
C VAL A 166 8.92 4.75 1.56
N ASN A 167 9.53 5.65 2.33
CA ASN A 167 9.60 7.07 1.98
C ASN A 167 10.59 7.34 0.82
N PRO A 168 10.60 8.54 0.24
CA PRO A 168 11.48 8.87 -0.89
C PRO A 168 12.97 8.59 -0.64
N ALA A 169 13.48 8.83 0.60
CA ALA A 169 14.89 8.63 0.91
C ALA A 169 15.29 7.14 0.85
N THR A 170 14.42 6.24 1.27
CA THR A 170 14.66 4.80 1.16
C THR A 170 14.40 4.28 -0.25
N ALA A 171 13.42 4.83 -0.96
CA ALA A 171 13.21 4.52 -2.37
C ALA A 171 14.46 4.87 -3.23
N GLU A 172 15.17 5.95 -2.88
CA GLU A 172 16.44 6.32 -3.53
C GLU A 172 17.66 5.53 -2.99
N GLY A 173 17.57 4.97 -1.78
CA GLY A 173 18.72 4.41 -1.06
C GLY A 173 18.80 2.88 -1.00
N VAL A 174 17.69 2.17 -1.19
CA VAL A 174 17.59 0.70 -1.06
C VAL A 174 17.27 0.08 -2.41
N ASP A 175 18.09 -0.83 -2.89
CA ASP A 175 17.86 -1.55 -4.14
C ASP A 175 16.68 -2.52 -4.00
N GLY A 176 15.77 -2.51 -4.97
CA GLY A 176 14.62 -3.42 -5.01
C GLY A 176 13.69 -3.29 -3.80
N LEU A 177 13.60 -2.11 -3.19
CA LEU A 177 12.91 -1.83 -1.92
C LEU A 177 11.56 -2.52 -1.83
N PHE A 178 10.72 -2.32 -2.84
CA PHE A 178 9.32 -2.80 -2.82
C PHE A 178 9.21 -4.32 -3.00
N ALA A 179 10.14 -4.93 -3.73
CA ALA A 179 10.22 -6.39 -3.88
C ALA A 179 10.91 -7.09 -2.68
N ARG A 180 11.61 -6.32 -1.83
CA ARG A 180 12.26 -6.83 -0.61
C ARG A 180 11.35 -6.78 0.61
N ASN A 181 10.47 -5.78 0.69
CA ASN A 181 9.60 -5.63 1.85
C ASN A 181 8.50 -6.70 1.88
N GLU A 182 8.11 -7.07 3.13
CA GLU A 182 6.92 -7.87 3.39
C GLU A 182 5.72 -7.27 2.66
N ARG A 183 4.94 -8.11 1.98
CA ARG A 183 3.84 -7.64 1.15
C ARG A 183 2.76 -8.68 0.92
N MET A 184 1.58 -8.18 0.57
CA MET A 184 0.45 -8.98 0.13
C MET A 184 0.18 -8.68 -1.34
N VAL A 185 0.29 -9.69 -2.19
CA VAL A 185 -0.07 -9.62 -3.61
C VAL A 185 -1.51 -10.10 -3.75
N CYS A 186 -2.35 -9.30 -4.41
CA CYS A 186 -3.73 -9.64 -4.73
C CYS A 186 -3.90 -9.61 -6.26
N MET A 187 -4.21 -10.76 -6.84
CA MET A 187 -4.43 -10.92 -8.28
C MET A 187 -5.92 -10.85 -8.58
N PHE A 188 -6.31 -9.90 -9.39
CA PHE A 188 -7.69 -9.70 -9.82
C PHE A 188 -7.84 -9.93 -11.31
N GLU A 189 -8.98 -10.49 -11.71
CA GLU A 189 -9.47 -10.43 -13.08
C GLU A 189 -10.39 -9.23 -13.22
N THR A 190 -10.14 -8.36 -14.18
CA THR A 190 -10.89 -7.12 -14.43
C THR A 190 -11.33 -7.04 -15.88
N GLU A 191 -12.19 -6.07 -16.23
CA GLU A 191 -12.53 -5.78 -17.62
C GLU A 191 -11.33 -5.33 -18.48
N HIS A 192 -10.22 -4.94 -17.83
CA HIS A 192 -8.97 -4.53 -18.47
C HIS A 192 -7.93 -5.65 -18.50
N GLY A 193 -8.35 -6.90 -18.24
CA GLY A 193 -7.49 -8.05 -18.07
C GLY A 193 -7.00 -8.23 -16.63
N PRO A 194 -5.99 -9.09 -16.41
CA PRO A 194 -5.46 -9.32 -15.08
C PRO A 194 -4.83 -8.06 -14.49
N MET A 195 -5.09 -7.81 -13.21
CA MET A 195 -4.50 -6.73 -12.44
C MET A 195 -3.82 -7.32 -11.20
N ALA A 196 -2.57 -6.95 -10.96
CA ALA A 196 -1.92 -7.20 -9.68
C ALA A 196 -1.99 -5.92 -8.83
N MET A 197 -2.50 -6.07 -7.60
CA MET A 197 -2.53 -5.03 -6.60
C MET A 197 -1.69 -5.48 -5.41
N VAL A 198 -0.55 -4.81 -5.18
CA VAL A 198 0.43 -5.21 -4.18
C VAL A 198 0.42 -4.22 -3.03
N LEU A 199 0.09 -4.71 -1.85
CA LEU A 199 0.12 -3.97 -0.60
C LEU A 199 1.48 -4.20 0.06
N VAL A 200 2.35 -3.20 0.03
CA VAL A 200 3.72 -3.30 0.56
C VAL A 200 3.79 -2.72 1.96
N GLY A 201 4.19 -3.55 2.91
CA GLY A 201 4.44 -3.16 4.29
C GLY A 201 5.73 -2.34 4.43
N ALA A 202 5.86 -1.65 5.56
CA ALA A 202 7.02 -0.82 5.87
C ALA A 202 7.38 -0.89 7.36
N MET A 203 8.48 -0.24 7.76
CA MET A 203 8.89 -0.14 9.16
C MET A 203 7.76 0.45 10.01
N ILE A 204 7.53 -0.18 11.16
CA ILE A 204 6.46 0.15 12.11
C ILE A 204 5.06 -0.25 11.62
N VAL A 205 4.89 -0.79 10.40
CA VAL A 205 3.59 -1.30 9.94
C VAL A 205 3.17 -2.45 10.83
N ALA A 206 2.02 -2.26 11.52
CA ALA A 206 1.50 -3.25 12.45
C ALA A 206 0.71 -4.36 11.75
N GLY A 207 0.45 -4.22 10.46
CA GLY A 207 -0.25 -5.24 9.67
C GLY A 207 -0.93 -4.73 8.42
N ILE A 208 -1.24 -5.67 7.54
CA ILE A 208 -2.10 -5.49 6.38
C ILE A 208 -3.39 -6.27 6.64
N GLU A 209 -4.54 -5.67 6.37
CA GLU A 209 -5.83 -6.34 6.42
C GLU A 209 -6.50 -6.30 5.05
N THR A 210 -7.20 -7.38 4.71
CA THR A 210 -8.12 -7.44 3.57
C THR A 210 -9.55 -7.64 4.05
N VAL A 211 -10.53 -7.14 3.28
CA VAL A 211 -11.95 -7.24 3.69
C VAL A 211 -12.47 -8.68 3.69
N TRP A 212 -11.79 -9.61 3.00
CA TRP A 212 -12.20 -11.02 2.90
C TRP A 212 -11.45 -11.97 3.85
N SER A 213 -10.28 -11.60 4.36
CA SER A 213 -9.47 -12.47 5.23
C SER A 213 -9.08 -11.82 6.56
N GLY A 214 -9.47 -10.54 6.79
CA GLY A 214 -9.02 -9.81 7.95
C GLY A 214 -7.51 -9.56 7.93
N GLN A 215 -6.84 -9.70 9.07
CA GLN A 215 -5.39 -9.45 9.15
C GLN A 215 -4.59 -10.57 8.47
N VAL A 216 -3.84 -10.20 7.44
CA VAL A 216 -3.04 -11.11 6.61
C VAL A 216 -1.53 -10.96 6.82
N CYS A 217 -1.08 -9.87 7.43
CA CYS A 217 0.30 -9.65 7.84
C CYS A 217 0.34 -9.10 9.27
N PRO A 218 1.37 -9.40 10.07
CA PRO A 218 2.44 -10.36 9.77
C PRO A 218 1.98 -11.82 9.88
N LEU A 219 2.46 -12.65 8.98
CA LEU A 219 2.27 -14.09 8.99
C LEU A 219 3.59 -14.84 9.25
N PRO A 220 3.59 -16.18 9.38
CA PRO A 220 4.82 -16.96 9.48
C PRO A 220 5.79 -16.72 8.32
N LYS A 221 7.08 -17.00 8.53
CA LYS A 221 8.21 -16.71 7.61
C LYS A 221 8.20 -17.43 6.25
N GLN A 222 7.08 -17.99 5.82
CA GLN A 222 6.95 -18.68 4.55
C GLN A 222 5.92 -17.98 3.68
N ALA A 223 6.19 -17.91 2.38
CA ALA A 223 5.22 -17.43 1.41
C ALA A 223 3.97 -18.33 1.46
N GLN A 224 2.80 -17.71 1.43
CA GLN A 224 1.51 -18.40 1.45
C GLN A 224 0.70 -17.96 0.24
N VAL A 225 0.27 -18.93 -0.54
CA VAL A 225 -0.61 -18.73 -1.70
C VAL A 225 -2.00 -19.21 -1.33
N GLN A 226 -3.00 -18.39 -1.59
CA GLN A 226 -4.41 -18.75 -1.47
C GLN A 226 -5.09 -18.58 -2.82
N ASP A 227 -5.76 -19.64 -3.26
CA ASP A 227 -6.51 -19.69 -4.51
C ASP A 227 -7.97 -19.25 -4.27
N TYR A 228 -8.44 -18.31 -5.10
CA TYR A 228 -9.81 -17.79 -5.15
C TYR A 228 -10.43 -17.96 -6.56
N THR A 229 -9.92 -18.91 -7.36
CA THR A 229 -10.36 -19.10 -8.75
C THR A 229 -11.85 -19.45 -8.88
N GLN A 230 -12.50 -19.92 -7.82
CA GLN A 230 -13.96 -20.11 -7.78
C GLN A 230 -14.74 -18.79 -7.94
N GLY A 231 -14.07 -17.64 -7.80
CA GLY A 231 -14.61 -16.34 -8.18
C GLY A 231 -15.70 -15.76 -7.27
N GLU A 232 -15.73 -16.16 -6.01
CA GLU A 232 -16.75 -15.70 -5.05
C GLU A 232 -16.53 -14.27 -4.58
N ILE A 233 -15.28 -13.77 -4.56
CA ILE A 233 -14.95 -12.43 -4.08
C ILE A 233 -14.89 -11.47 -5.25
N LYS A 234 -15.93 -10.65 -5.38
CA LYS A 234 -16.06 -9.59 -6.39
C LYS A 234 -16.14 -8.25 -5.68
N LEU A 235 -15.36 -7.30 -6.14
CA LEU A 235 -15.33 -5.95 -5.59
C LEU A 235 -15.58 -4.94 -6.71
N GLU A 236 -16.47 -4.00 -6.44
CA GLU A 236 -16.78 -2.90 -7.35
C GLU A 236 -15.70 -1.81 -7.31
N LYS A 237 -15.62 -0.99 -8.36
CA LYS A 237 -14.76 0.22 -8.39
C LYS A 237 -15.05 1.11 -7.18
N GLY A 238 -14.02 1.50 -6.45
CA GLY A 238 -14.13 2.30 -5.23
C GLY A 238 -14.47 1.52 -3.96
N ALA A 239 -14.80 0.21 -4.04
CA ALA A 239 -15.03 -0.60 -2.85
C ALA A 239 -13.73 -0.77 -2.04
N GLU A 240 -13.82 -0.74 -0.70
CA GLU A 240 -12.67 -1.04 0.15
C GLU A 240 -12.20 -2.48 -0.08
N MET A 241 -10.90 -2.66 -0.37
CA MET A 241 -10.30 -3.98 -0.51
C MET A 241 -9.46 -4.37 0.71
N GLY A 242 -9.01 -3.39 1.47
CA GLY A 242 -8.15 -3.64 2.63
C GLY A 242 -7.65 -2.35 3.25
N ARG A 243 -6.75 -2.49 4.22
CA ARG A 243 -6.18 -1.35 4.95
C ARG A 243 -4.81 -1.66 5.53
N PHE A 244 -4.07 -0.62 5.83
CA PHE A 244 -2.77 -0.71 6.47
C PHE A 244 -2.81 -0.21 7.91
N LYS A 245 -2.26 -0.97 8.82
CA LYS A 245 -2.01 -0.53 10.20
C LYS A 245 -0.60 0.05 10.30
N LEU A 246 -0.46 1.36 10.03
CA LEU A 246 0.77 2.16 9.97
C LEU A 246 1.59 2.03 8.66
N GLY A 247 1.55 3.09 7.85
CA GLY A 247 2.43 3.48 6.71
C GLY A 247 2.71 2.46 5.61
N SER A 248 2.60 2.86 4.30
CA SER A 248 2.60 1.83 3.27
C SER A 248 2.73 2.35 1.85
N THR A 249 2.76 1.40 0.91
CA THR A 249 2.77 1.66 -0.52
C THR A 249 1.83 0.66 -1.21
N VAL A 250 1.04 1.16 -2.15
CA VAL A 250 0.25 0.33 -3.07
C VAL A 250 0.93 0.35 -4.43
N ILE A 251 1.11 -0.82 -5.04
CA ILE A 251 1.60 -0.94 -6.40
C ILE A 251 0.53 -1.63 -7.24
N LEU A 252 0.20 -1.00 -8.37
CA LEU A 252 -0.67 -1.55 -9.39
C LEU A 252 0.18 -2.02 -10.57
N CYS A 253 -0.12 -3.20 -11.12
CA CYS A 253 0.46 -3.68 -12.37
C CYS A 253 -0.67 -4.14 -13.29
N PHE A 254 -0.54 -3.78 -14.57
CA PHE A 254 -1.48 -4.12 -15.65
C PHE A 254 -0.73 -4.71 -16.83
N PRO A 255 -1.39 -5.50 -17.70
CA PRO A 255 -0.82 -5.97 -18.95
C PRO A 255 -0.49 -4.82 -19.91
N GLU A 256 0.33 -5.13 -20.91
CA GLU A 256 0.70 -4.20 -21.96
C GLU A 256 -0.54 -3.61 -22.67
N ASN A 257 -0.58 -2.29 -22.82
CA ASN A 257 -1.67 -1.52 -23.45
C ASN A 257 -3.05 -1.68 -22.76
N ALA A 258 -3.11 -2.27 -21.57
CA ALA A 258 -4.36 -2.40 -20.83
C ALA A 258 -4.85 -1.05 -20.29
N VAL A 259 -3.94 -0.16 -19.90
CA VAL A 259 -4.24 1.15 -19.34
C VAL A 259 -3.32 2.22 -19.89
N ALA A 260 -3.78 3.46 -19.93
CA ALA A 260 -2.96 4.63 -20.24
C ALA A 260 -3.13 5.66 -19.13
N PHE A 261 -2.12 5.85 -18.32
CA PHE A 261 -2.17 6.87 -17.26
C PHE A 261 -2.29 8.27 -17.86
N LEU A 262 -3.03 9.14 -17.18
CA LEU A 262 -3.23 10.53 -17.61
C LEU A 262 -1.89 11.29 -17.58
N ASP A 263 -1.63 12.10 -18.61
CA ASP A 263 -0.37 12.82 -18.78
C ASP A 263 -0.04 13.80 -17.66
N GLU A 264 -1.06 14.30 -16.98
CA GLU A 264 -0.92 15.18 -15.81
C GLU A 264 -0.45 14.43 -14.55
N ILE A 265 -0.64 13.10 -14.48
CA ILE A 265 -0.21 12.29 -13.34
C ILE A 265 1.27 11.93 -13.52
N LYS A 266 2.11 12.42 -12.63
CA LYS A 266 3.57 12.26 -12.66
C LYS A 266 4.10 11.87 -11.29
N ALA A 267 5.38 11.47 -11.23
CA ALA A 267 6.06 11.28 -9.96
C ALA A 267 5.88 12.53 -9.06
N GLN A 268 5.58 12.30 -7.80
CA GLN A 268 5.24 13.28 -6.75
C GLN A 268 3.86 13.95 -6.91
N SER A 269 3.04 13.64 -7.92
CA SER A 269 1.66 14.11 -7.99
C SER A 269 0.88 13.62 -6.76
N PRO A 270 0.22 14.52 -6.01
CA PRO A 270 -0.69 14.11 -4.96
C PRO A 270 -1.90 13.41 -5.58
N LEU A 271 -2.40 12.40 -4.89
CA LEU A 271 -3.58 11.66 -5.29
C LEU A 271 -4.56 11.58 -4.12
N MET A 272 -5.82 11.63 -4.43
CA MET A 272 -6.92 11.29 -3.53
C MET A 272 -7.59 9.99 -4.01
N MET A 273 -7.96 9.12 -3.10
CA MET A 273 -8.73 7.91 -3.41
C MET A 273 -9.97 8.29 -4.24
N GLY A 274 -10.24 7.55 -5.30
CA GLY A 274 -11.36 7.83 -6.20
C GLY A 274 -11.06 8.84 -7.31
N GLN A 275 -9.94 9.56 -7.28
CA GLN A 275 -9.51 10.47 -8.35
C GLN A 275 -9.15 9.69 -9.61
N ALA A 276 -9.54 10.17 -10.79
CA ALA A 276 -9.14 9.57 -12.08
C ALA A 276 -7.61 9.53 -12.23
N ILE A 277 -7.09 8.38 -12.67
CA ILE A 277 -5.66 8.19 -12.97
C ILE A 277 -5.43 7.59 -14.37
N ALA A 278 -6.47 7.00 -15.02
CA ALA A 278 -6.45 6.53 -16.40
C ALA A 278 -7.85 6.49 -16.99
#